data_b0adcddb2e70391757c60cbc935284c5
#
_entry.id   b0adcddb2e70391757c60cbc935284c5
#
_cell.length_a   1.000
_cell.length_b   1.000
_cell.length_c   1.000
_cell.angle_alpha   90.00
_cell.angle_beta   90.00
_cell.angle_gamma   90.00
#
_symmetry.space_group_name_H-M   'P 1'
#
loop_
_entity.id
_entity.type
_entity.pdbx_description
1 polymer ?
#
loop_
_entity_poly.entity_id
_entity_poly.type
_entity_poly.pdbx_seq_one_letter_code
_entity_poly.pdbx_strand_id
1 'polypeptide(L)'
;MAAFDYQDFDREIWHKELEDFVPDTLYDMHTHMWCEAHKGALTGAPSGLRLEIDYQDHLDWAAKLYPGREFHLLVLGTPIPGMDAEGHNNWMAQELKADPESAINMMVTPDMSPEYVAEQ
;
A
#
# COMPACT_ATOMS: atom_id res chain seq x y z
N MET A 1 -1.13 -14.20 1.92
CA MET A 1 -1.57 -13.03 2.71
C MET A 1 -2.50 -13.46 3.83
N ALA A 2 -2.45 -12.82 4.99
CA ALA A 2 -3.46 -13.07 6.01
C ALA A 2 -4.83 -12.70 5.44
N ALA A 3 -5.80 -13.60 5.54
CA ALA A 3 -7.12 -13.31 5.06
C ALA A 3 -7.69 -12.12 5.87
N PHE A 4 -8.14 -11.11 5.17
CA PHE A 4 -8.88 -10.02 5.77
C PHE A 4 -10.23 -10.60 6.26
N ASP A 5 -10.44 -10.58 7.57
CA ASP A 5 -11.60 -11.21 8.21
C ASP A 5 -12.79 -10.24 8.18
N TYR A 6 -13.39 -10.08 6.99
CA TYR A 6 -14.58 -9.26 6.79
C TYR A 6 -15.82 -10.05 7.17
N GLN A 7 -16.59 -9.52 8.12
CA GLN A 7 -17.75 -10.18 8.70
C GLN A 7 -19.06 -9.57 8.17
N ASP A 8 -20.17 -10.28 8.36
CA ASP A 8 -21.52 -9.74 8.07
C ASP A 8 -21.81 -8.46 8.85
N PHE A 9 -21.25 -8.35 10.05
CA PHE A 9 -21.33 -7.16 10.88
C PHE A 9 -20.69 -5.92 10.23
N ASP A 10 -19.55 -6.07 9.57
CA ASP A 10 -18.87 -4.96 8.87
C ASP A 10 -19.74 -4.45 7.72
N ARG A 11 -20.38 -5.37 6.98
CA ARG A 11 -21.32 -5.02 5.92
C ARG A 11 -22.56 -4.30 6.44
N GLU A 12 -23.05 -4.69 7.61
CA GLU A 12 -24.18 -3.98 8.24
C GLU A 12 -23.83 -2.55 8.63
N ILE A 13 -22.64 -2.33 9.21
CA ILE A 13 -22.15 -0.99 9.54
C ILE A 13 -22.06 -0.14 8.26
N TRP A 14 -21.47 -0.70 7.21
CA TRP A 14 -21.40 0.00 5.94
C TRP A 14 -22.77 0.53 5.51
N HIS A 15 -23.76 -0.33 5.38
CA HIS A 15 -25.08 0.05 4.87
C HIS A 15 -25.87 0.95 5.81
N LYS A 16 -25.70 0.81 7.14
CA LYS A 16 -26.51 1.57 8.10
C LYS A 16 -25.89 2.90 8.50
N GLU A 17 -24.57 3.01 8.46
CA GLU A 17 -23.87 4.14 9.09
C GLU A 17 -22.91 4.88 8.14
N LEU A 18 -22.35 4.21 7.16
CA LEU A 18 -21.24 4.76 6.35
C LEU A 18 -21.63 5.09 4.91
N GLU A 19 -22.49 4.31 4.27
CA GLU A 19 -22.75 4.39 2.83
C GLU A 19 -23.21 5.77 2.37
N ASP A 20 -24.09 6.44 3.13
CA ASP A 20 -24.58 7.77 2.85
C ASP A 20 -23.60 8.89 3.22
N PHE A 21 -22.60 8.56 4.06
CA PHE A 21 -21.63 9.53 4.57
C PHE A 21 -20.32 9.53 3.77
N VAL A 22 -19.87 8.35 3.32
CA VAL A 22 -18.58 8.17 2.64
C VAL A 22 -18.69 8.65 1.19
N PRO A 23 -17.83 9.58 0.73
CA PRO A 23 -17.86 10.09 -0.63
C PRO A 23 -17.59 9.01 -1.69
N ASP A 24 -17.94 9.31 -2.94
CA ASP A 24 -17.79 8.38 -4.07
C ASP A 24 -16.31 8.06 -4.37
N THR A 25 -15.42 9.01 -4.13
CA THR A 25 -13.96 8.85 -4.32
C THR A 25 -13.24 9.00 -2.99
N LEU A 26 -12.35 8.05 -2.69
CA LEU A 26 -11.57 7.99 -1.47
C LEU A 26 -10.07 8.03 -1.78
N TYR A 27 -9.33 8.75 -0.96
CA TYR A 27 -7.87 8.79 -0.98
C TYR A 27 -7.33 8.30 0.37
N ASP A 28 -6.73 7.11 0.40
CA ASP A 28 -5.99 6.67 1.57
C ASP A 28 -4.59 7.30 1.54
N MET A 29 -4.37 8.25 2.44
CA MET A 29 -3.15 9.07 2.48
C MET A 29 -2.03 8.44 3.31
N HIS A 30 -2.18 7.19 3.79
CA HIS A 30 -1.15 6.51 4.57
C HIS A 30 -1.27 5.00 4.43
N THR A 31 -0.76 4.45 3.35
CA THR A 31 -0.75 3.02 3.11
C THR A 31 0.66 2.52 2.80
N HIS A 32 0.87 1.22 2.90
CA HIS A 32 2.15 0.58 2.62
C HIS A 32 1.95 -0.60 1.68
N MET A 33 2.84 -0.70 0.70
CA MET A 33 2.98 -1.89 -0.13
C MET A 33 4.27 -2.63 0.23
N TRP A 34 4.28 -3.94 0.04
CA TRP A 34 5.38 -4.79 0.44
C TRP A 34 5.72 -5.78 -0.68
N CYS A 35 7.02 -5.93 -0.95
CA CYS A 35 7.53 -6.93 -1.89
C CYS A 35 8.61 -7.78 -1.21
N GLU A 36 8.41 -9.09 -1.19
CA GLU A 36 9.36 -10.04 -0.62
C GLU A 36 10.77 -9.94 -1.23
N ALA A 37 10.84 -9.59 -2.53
CA ALA A 37 12.12 -9.46 -3.22
C ALA A 37 12.96 -8.29 -2.73
N HIS A 38 12.35 -7.26 -2.16
CA HIS A 38 13.02 -6.02 -1.73
C HIS A 38 13.12 -5.89 -0.21
N LYS A 39 12.49 -6.78 0.54
CA LYS A 39 12.49 -6.68 1.99
C LYS A 39 13.91 -6.80 2.54
N GLY A 40 14.21 -6.01 3.56
CA GLY A 40 15.43 -6.13 4.34
C GLY A 40 15.32 -7.19 5.44
N ALA A 41 16.22 -7.10 6.41
CA ALA A 41 16.24 -7.98 7.57
C ALA A 41 15.15 -7.54 8.58
N LEU A 42 14.02 -8.22 8.59
CA LEU A 42 13.00 -8.06 9.62
C LEU A 42 13.41 -8.81 10.89
N THR A 43 14.14 -8.12 11.77
CA THR A 43 14.47 -8.65 13.09
C THR A 43 13.25 -8.60 14.00
N GLY A 44 12.90 -9.73 14.59
CA GLY A 44 11.76 -9.85 15.51
C GLY A 44 10.41 -10.05 14.85
N ALA A 45 10.34 -10.17 13.53
CA ALA A 45 9.11 -10.56 12.86
C ALA A 45 8.70 -12.00 13.19
N PRO A 46 7.40 -12.29 13.25
CA PRO A 46 6.93 -13.66 13.42
C PRO A 46 7.50 -14.58 12.34
N SER A 47 7.85 -15.81 12.71
CA SER A 47 8.29 -16.81 11.76
C SER A 47 7.21 -17.07 10.71
N GLY A 48 7.57 -16.97 9.44
CA GLY A 48 6.66 -17.18 8.32
C GLY A 48 5.83 -15.97 7.91
N LEU A 49 6.10 -14.79 8.48
CA LEU A 49 5.50 -13.55 7.97
C LEU A 49 5.96 -13.33 6.53
N ARG A 50 5.02 -13.37 5.60
CA ARG A 50 5.23 -12.99 4.22
C ARG A 50 4.85 -11.52 4.04
N LEU A 51 5.81 -10.74 3.57
CA LEU A 51 5.58 -9.34 3.20
C LEU A 51 5.39 -9.23 1.69
N GLU A 52 4.17 -9.44 1.27
CA GLU A 52 3.79 -9.25 -0.13
C GLU A 52 2.37 -8.72 -0.15
N ILE A 53 2.25 -7.43 -0.41
CA ILE A 53 1.00 -6.68 -0.50
C ILE A 53 1.18 -5.69 -1.64
N ASP A 54 0.50 -5.92 -2.74
CA ASP A 54 0.56 -5.10 -3.94
C ASP A 54 -0.62 -4.11 -4.05
N TYR A 55 -0.68 -3.39 -5.15
CA TYR A 55 -1.76 -2.44 -5.43
C TYR A 55 -3.12 -3.15 -5.56
N GLN A 56 -3.16 -4.33 -6.19
CA GLN A 56 -4.40 -5.09 -6.35
C GLN A 56 -4.95 -5.57 -5.00
N ASP A 57 -4.10 -5.98 -4.07
CA ASP A 57 -4.51 -6.34 -2.72
C ASP A 57 -5.25 -5.18 -2.02
N HIS A 58 -4.75 -3.94 -2.18
CA HIS A 58 -5.42 -2.75 -1.63
C HIS A 58 -6.79 -2.50 -2.28
N LEU A 59 -6.88 -2.64 -3.60
CA LEU A 59 -8.16 -2.49 -4.30
C LEU A 59 -9.17 -3.56 -3.88
N ASP A 60 -8.73 -4.80 -3.70
CA ASP A 60 -9.58 -5.90 -3.24
C ASP A 60 -10.11 -5.67 -1.83
N TRP A 61 -9.29 -5.09 -0.94
CA TRP A 61 -9.72 -4.69 0.40
C TRP A 61 -10.66 -3.50 0.36
N ALA A 62 -10.35 -2.48 -0.42
CA ALA A 62 -11.20 -1.31 -0.59
C ALA A 62 -12.59 -1.68 -1.12
N ALA A 63 -12.67 -2.60 -2.09
CA ALA A 63 -13.94 -3.09 -2.63
C ALA A 63 -14.82 -3.78 -1.58
N LYS A 64 -14.21 -4.38 -0.55
CA LYS A 64 -14.95 -4.98 0.58
C LYS A 64 -15.35 -3.95 1.62
N LEU A 65 -14.43 -3.03 1.97
CA LEU A 65 -14.64 -2.04 3.02
C LEU A 65 -15.53 -0.88 2.57
N TYR A 66 -15.40 -0.49 1.31
CA TYR A 66 -16.08 0.66 0.70
C TYR A 66 -16.75 0.27 -0.62
N PRO A 67 -17.77 -0.60 -0.59
CA PRO A 67 -18.39 -1.11 -1.81
C PRO A 67 -18.88 0.01 -2.74
N GLY A 68 -18.49 -0.06 -4.01
CA GLY A 68 -18.90 0.90 -5.03
C GLY A 68 -18.20 2.25 -5.00
N ARG A 69 -17.13 2.39 -4.18
CA ARG A 69 -16.33 3.62 -4.14
C ARG A 69 -15.07 3.49 -4.99
N GLU A 70 -14.67 4.58 -5.61
CA GLU A 70 -13.36 4.74 -6.24
C GLU A 70 -12.30 4.96 -5.16
N PHE A 71 -11.12 4.33 -5.30
CA PHE A 71 -10.14 4.30 -4.24
C PHE A 71 -8.72 4.54 -4.77
N HIS A 72 -8.05 5.54 -4.24
CA HIS A 72 -6.68 5.93 -4.59
C HIS A 72 -5.77 5.92 -3.37
N LEU A 73 -4.47 5.78 -3.60
CA LEU A 73 -3.48 5.58 -2.55
C LEU A 73 -2.38 6.64 -2.58
N LEU A 74 -1.95 7.09 -1.41
CA LEU A 74 -0.60 7.58 -1.21
C LEU A 74 0.20 6.47 -0.51
N VAL A 75 1.07 5.82 -1.26
CA VAL A 75 1.89 4.72 -0.75
C VAL A 75 3.19 5.25 -0.16
N LEU A 76 3.43 4.89 1.08
CA LEU A 76 4.64 5.23 1.82
C LEU A 76 5.59 4.02 1.80
N GLY A 77 6.83 4.24 1.44
CA GLY A 77 7.87 3.26 1.64
C GLY A 77 8.11 3.02 3.13
N THR A 78 8.45 1.80 3.50
CA THR A 78 8.82 1.45 4.88
C THR A 78 10.30 1.11 4.92
N PRO A 79 11.14 1.97 5.52
CA PRO A 79 12.56 1.72 5.58
C PRO A 79 12.84 0.55 6.55
N ILE A 80 13.38 -0.54 6.01
CA ILE A 80 13.82 -1.71 6.77
C ILE A 80 15.32 -1.86 6.54
N PRO A 81 16.14 -2.07 7.59
CA PRO A 81 17.57 -2.24 7.41
C PRO A 81 17.92 -3.34 6.40
N GLY A 82 18.78 -3.02 5.44
CA GLY A 82 19.22 -3.95 4.40
C GLY A 82 18.23 -4.20 3.26
N MET A 83 17.14 -3.42 3.17
CA MET A 83 16.23 -3.50 2.04
C MET A 83 16.83 -2.90 0.76
N ASP A 84 16.37 -3.36 -0.39
CA ASP A 84 16.61 -2.72 -1.68
C ASP A 84 15.64 -1.56 -1.87
N ALA A 85 16.02 -0.37 -1.38
CA ALA A 85 15.15 0.80 -1.39
C ALA A 85 14.91 1.34 -2.80
N GLU A 86 15.91 1.34 -3.68
CA GLU A 86 15.75 1.77 -5.08
C GLU A 86 14.84 0.82 -5.84
N GLY A 87 15.08 -0.49 -5.73
CA GLY A 87 14.20 -1.49 -6.34
C GLY A 87 12.76 -1.40 -5.83
N HIS A 88 12.59 -1.13 -4.54
CA HIS A 88 11.26 -0.98 -3.94
C HIS A 88 10.54 0.28 -4.43
N ASN A 89 11.23 1.43 -4.51
CA ASN A 89 10.66 2.67 -5.09
C ASN A 89 10.19 2.44 -6.53
N ASN A 90 11.04 1.82 -7.37
CA ASN A 90 10.72 1.54 -8.76
C ASN A 90 9.54 0.58 -8.89
N TRP A 91 9.48 -0.45 -8.03
CA TRP A 91 8.37 -1.39 -8.01
C TRP A 91 7.06 -0.70 -7.62
N MET A 92 7.03 0.10 -6.55
CA MET A 92 5.84 0.86 -6.16
C MET A 92 5.33 1.76 -7.29
N ALA A 93 6.26 2.45 -7.99
CA ALA A 93 5.91 3.29 -9.13
C ALA A 93 5.29 2.50 -10.29
N GLN A 94 5.75 1.28 -10.54
CA GLN A 94 5.17 0.40 -11.57
C GLN A 94 3.78 -0.11 -11.18
N GLU A 95 3.59 -0.48 -9.92
CA GLU A 95 2.30 -0.94 -9.41
C GLU A 95 1.20 0.13 -9.55
N LEU A 96 1.55 1.39 -9.29
CA LEU A 96 0.59 2.51 -9.38
C LEU A 96 0.46 3.11 -10.78
N LYS A 97 1.20 2.63 -11.76
CA LYS A 97 1.23 3.25 -13.11
C LYS A 97 -0.14 3.33 -13.79
N ALA A 98 -1.05 2.41 -13.47
CA ALA A 98 -2.39 2.37 -14.04
C ALA A 98 -3.36 3.36 -13.37
N ASP A 99 -2.97 3.93 -12.23
CA ASP A 99 -3.78 4.87 -11.46
C ASP A 99 -3.05 6.21 -11.31
N PRO A 100 -3.32 7.18 -12.20
CA PRO A 100 -2.63 8.48 -12.17
C PRO A 100 -3.04 9.37 -10.98
N GLU A 101 -4.07 9.01 -10.23
CA GLU A 101 -4.50 9.71 -9.02
C GLU A 101 -3.85 9.16 -7.75
N SER A 102 -3.27 7.97 -7.81
CA SER A 102 -2.42 7.45 -6.75
C SER A 102 -0.99 7.97 -6.87
N ALA A 103 -0.30 8.02 -5.74
CA ALA A 103 1.08 8.51 -5.68
C ALA A 103 1.93 7.67 -4.73
N ILE A 104 3.24 7.73 -4.91
CA ILE A 104 4.21 7.19 -3.95
C ILE A 104 4.95 8.31 -3.22
N ASN A 105 5.26 8.04 -1.97
CA ASN A 105 6.27 8.80 -1.23
C ASN A 105 7.57 8.00 -1.27
N MET A 106 8.48 8.44 -2.13
CA MET A 106 9.75 7.76 -2.39
C MET A 106 10.62 7.71 -1.14
N MET A 107 11.21 6.57 -0.87
CA MET A 107 12.24 6.46 0.17
C MET A 107 13.57 7.02 -0.34
N VAL A 108 14.20 7.83 0.49
CA VAL A 108 15.57 8.32 0.25
C VAL A 108 16.46 7.86 1.39
N THR A 109 17.54 7.18 1.05
CA THR A 109 18.53 6.69 2.03
C THR A 109 19.87 7.41 1.84
N PRO A 110 20.72 7.50 2.88
CA PRO A 110 21.98 8.24 2.81
C PRO A 110 22.99 7.73 1.76
N ASP A 111 22.85 6.50 1.32
CA ASP A 111 23.68 5.83 0.31
C ASP A 111 23.20 6.03 -1.14
N MET A 112 22.01 6.61 -1.34
CA MET A 112 21.50 6.95 -2.68
C MET A 112 22.29 8.11 -3.28
N SER A 113 22.57 8.02 -4.58
CA SER A 113 23.24 9.12 -5.29
C SER A 113 22.29 10.32 -5.47
N PRO A 114 22.80 11.56 -5.44
CA PRO A 114 21.99 12.73 -5.75
C PRO A 114 21.35 12.69 -7.14
N GLU A 115 22.04 12.10 -8.10
CA GLU A 115 21.56 11.93 -9.46
C GLU A 115 20.33 11.03 -9.50
N TYR A 116 20.36 9.88 -8.81
CA TYR A 116 19.21 9.00 -8.71
C TYR A 116 18.00 9.73 -8.11
N VAL A 117 18.21 10.45 -7.01
CA VAL A 117 17.11 11.19 -6.35
C VAL A 117 16.51 12.28 -7.23
N ALA A 118 17.34 12.93 -8.06
CA ALA A 118 16.89 14.00 -8.95
C ALA A 118 16.14 13.49 -10.20
N GLU A 119 16.30 12.22 -10.56
CA GLU A 119 15.66 11.61 -11.74
C GLU A 119 14.28 11.02 -11.45
N GLN A 120 13.91 10.88 -10.14
CA GLN A 120 12.60 10.34 -9.73
C GLN A 120 11.52 11.42 -9.68
#